data_cfa2525bde1acaf9f0d0b7c0a1266f75
#
_entry.id   cfa2525bde1acaf9f0d0b7c0a1266f75
#
_cell.length_a   1.000
_cell.length_b   1.000
_cell.length_c   1.000
_cell.angle_alpha   90.00
_cell.angle_beta   90.00
_cell.angle_gamma   90.00
#
_symmetry.space_group_name_H-M   'P 1'
#
loop_
_entity.id
_entity.type
_entity.pdbx_description
1 polymer ?
#
loop_
_entity_poly.entity_id
_entity_poly.type
_entity_poly.pdbx_seq_one_letter_code
_entity_poly.pdbx_strand_id
1 'polypeptide(L)'
;MSILPRIEIYDDPADVLDAWAELEAIAPASVYQTRRWLLPWIETVCPAAGIRPLLILTRDASGSPLMLLPFGIQKVGGLRLVQFLGGRDSNANLGLYRPGSEPPRHILTAILMQVAQASPLRPDAYVLANQPLTWEGRPNPFAALARQDSPSFCYSTALHHDFDSFAKERLSSDARKKQRWKLRKLEELGQVTYRKATTAEEIEKVIGTYLAQKRARFAQMNIASDMHNSVAVAYFRRSCLPQGDEAPAVELHALYLDTMIVAIYGGGVHRGRFHGMVNSFDMDPMIARSSPGDLLLQRLIEAKCYDGLTRFDLGIGEGRYKSAWCNEAEPLFDTLIGQSGAGQAFVLMEKTRRRAKRLIKQSEWAWPMAKRLRACLGFLRKN
;
A
#
# COMPACT_ATOMS: atom_id res chain seq x y z
N MET A 1 15.42 34.06 10.75
CA MET A 1 14.16 33.45 11.20
C MET A 1 13.47 32.92 9.95
N SER A 2 13.30 31.59 9.80
CA SER A 2 12.51 31.04 8.70
C SER A 2 11.06 31.43 8.92
N ILE A 3 10.49 32.18 7.97
CA ILE A 3 9.07 32.54 7.99
C ILE A 3 8.27 31.23 7.82
N LEU A 4 7.29 30.98 8.71
CA LEU A 4 6.37 29.87 8.53
C LEU A 4 5.61 30.06 7.21
N PRO A 5 5.48 29.01 6.38
CA PRO A 5 4.69 29.10 5.18
C PRO A 5 3.21 29.36 5.53
N ARG A 6 2.45 29.88 4.61
CA ARG A 6 1.00 30.00 4.77
C ARG A 6 0.40 28.58 4.86
N ILE A 7 -0.30 28.29 5.95
CA ILE A 7 -0.92 26.98 6.21
C ILE A 7 -2.42 27.10 5.96
N GLU A 8 -2.92 26.20 5.13
CA GLU A 8 -4.34 26.07 4.78
C GLU A 8 -4.80 24.67 5.15
N ILE A 9 -6.02 24.54 5.69
CA ILE A 9 -6.60 23.28 6.14
C ILE A 9 -7.93 23.10 5.44
N TYR A 10 -8.08 21.96 4.77
CA TYR A 10 -9.28 21.61 4.00
C TYR A 10 -9.84 20.26 4.43
N ASP A 11 -11.14 20.09 4.36
CA ASP A 11 -11.84 18.81 4.58
C ASP A 11 -12.58 18.32 3.32
N ASP A 12 -12.64 19.15 2.27
CA ASP A 12 -13.07 18.75 0.94
C ASP A 12 -11.87 18.64 0.00
N PRO A 13 -11.62 17.48 -0.61
CA PRO A 13 -10.54 17.33 -1.58
C PRO A 13 -10.72 18.21 -2.83
N ALA A 14 -11.95 18.62 -3.17
CA ALA A 14 -12.21 19.49 -4.31
C ALA A 14 -11.48 20.84 -4.20
N ASP A 15 -11.30 21.37 -2.98
CA ASP A 15 -10.63 22.64 -2.73
C ASP A 15 -9.12 22.64 -2.96
N VAL A 16 -8.51 21.45 -3.09
CA VAL A 16 -7.06 21.30 -3.23
C VAL A 16 -6.63 20.53 -4.50
N LEU A 17 -7.56 20.18 -5.39
CA LEU A 17 -7.28 19.32 -6.55
C LEU A 17 -6.15 19.87 -7.43
N ASP A 18 -6.14 21.17 -7.73
CA ASP A 18 -5.11 21.78 -8.58
C ASP A 18 -3.75 21.76 -7.91
N ALA A 19 -3.68 22.15 -6.63
CA ALA A 19 -2.44 22.10 -5.85
C ALA A 19 -1.94 20.65 -5.66
N TRP A 20 -2.86 19.70 -5.50
CA TRP A 20 -2.53 18.28 -5.43
C TRP A 20 -1.98 17.78 -6.74
N ALA A 21 -2.61 18.13 -7.87
CA ALA A 21 -2.14 17.77 -9.22
C ALA A 21 -0.72 18.32 -9.48
N GLU A 22 -0.49 19.60 -9.14
CA GLU A 22 0.82 20.23 -9.30
C GLU A 22 1.89 19.51 -8.47
N LEU A 23 1.63 19.25 -7.19
CA LEU A 23 2.58 18.56 -6.32
C LEU A 23 2.77 17.09 -6.72
N GLU A 24 1.71 16.39 -7.11
CA GLU A 24 1.80 14.99 -7.58
C GLU A 24 2.70 14.85 -8.81
N ALA A 25 2.70 15.83 -9.70
CA ALA A 25 3.52 15.82 -10.90
C ALA A 25 5.04 15.93 -10.59
N ILE A 26 5.42 16.67 -9.54
CA ILE A 26 6.81 17.00 -9.25
C ILE A 26 7.38 16.32 -7.99
N ALA A 27 6.54 16.03 -7.01
CA ALA A 27 6.98 15.46 -5.73
C ALA A 27 7.43 14.00 -5.89
N PRO A 28 8.52 13.59 -5.22
CA PRO A 28 8.80 12.18 -4.99
C PRO A 28 7.66 11.55 -4.20
N ALA A 29 6.92 10.65 -4.84
CA ALA A 29 5.72 10.06 -4.25
C ALA A 29 5.53 8.60 -4.70
N SER A 30 4.81 7.83 -3.90
CA SER A 30 4.31 6.53 -4.31
C SER A 30 2.91 6.66 -4.92
N VAL A 31 2.39 5.59 -5.52
CA VAL A 31 1.02 5.57 -6.01
C VAL A 31 0.00 5.89 -4.90
N TYR A 32 0.35 5.61 -3.65
CA TYR A 32 -0.54 5.80 -2.49
C TYR A 32 -0.80 7.25 -2.10
N GLN A 33 -0.09 8.23 -2.66
CA GLN A 33 -0.34 9.66 -2.47
C GLN A 33 -1.03 10.30 -3.68
N THR A 34 -1.27 9.54 -4.75
CA THR A 34 -1.91 10.05 -5.96
C THR A 34 -3.40 10.29 -5.75
N ARG A 35 -3.96 11.26 -6.48
CA ARG A 35 -5.41 11.55 -6.49
C ARG A 35 -6.20 10.31 -6.91
N ARG A 36 -5.78 9.61 -7.96
CA ARG A 36 -6.44 8.40 -8.47
C ARG A 36 -6.52 7.25 -7.44
N TRP A 37 -5.62 7.21 -6.43
CA TRP A 37 -5.68 6.26 -5.31
C TRP A 37 -6.54 6.78 -4.17
N LEU A 38 -6.35 8.04 -3.77
CA LEU A 38 -6.95 8.57 -2.56
C LEU A 38 -8.38 9.11 -2.76
N LEU A 39 -8.74 9.67 -3.92
CA LEU A 39 -10.11 10.17 -4.14
C LEU A 39 -11.15 9.04 -4.03
N PRO A 40 -11.00 7.87 -4.70
CA PRO A 40 -11.92 6.75 -4.47
C PRO A 40 -11.99 6.29 -3.02
N TRP A 41 -10.86 6.35 -2.30
CA TRP A 41 -10.80 5.98 -0.89
C TRP A 41 -11.56 6.97 -0.02
N ILE A 42 -11.39 8.27 -0.26
CA ILE A 42 -12.12 9.35 0.43
C ILE A 42 -13.63 9.20 0.20
N GLU A 43 -14.04 8.92 -1.04
CA GLU A 43 -15.45 8.84 -1.40
C GLU A 43 -16.15 7.57 -0.87
N THR A 44 -15.42 6.47 -0.72
CA THR A 44 -16.01 5.18 -0.31
C THR A 44 -15.73 4.81 1.14
N VAL A 45 -14.47 4.91 1.55
CA VAL A 45 -14.02 4.41 2.87
C VAL A 45 -14.23 5.46 3.96
N CYS A 46 -13.95 6.73 3.69
CA CYS A 46 -14.08 7.78 4.69
C CYS A 46 -15.47 7.85 5.31
N PRO A 47 -16.58 7.94 4.53
CA PRO A 47 -17.92 8.01 5.10
C PRO A 47 -18.26 6.76 5.92
N ALA A 48 -17.93 5.58 5.41
CA ALA A 48 -18.25 4.32 6.07
C ALA A 48 -17.45 4.10 7.37
N ALA A 49 -16.24 4.63 7.45
CA ALA A 49 -15.37 4.53 8.62
C ALA A 49 -15.50 5.72 9.59
N GLY A 50 -16.30 6.73 9.28
CA GLY A 50 -16.39 7.97 10.06
C GLY A 50 -15.08 8.76 10.08
N ILE A 51 -14.32 8.71 8.98
CA ILE A 51 -13.09 9.48 8.78
C ILE A 51 -13.46 10.77 8.05
N ARG A 52 -12.97 11.91 8.54
CA ARG A 52 -13.07 13.19 7.84
C ARG A 52 -11.71 13.52 7.23
N PRO A 53 -11.63 13.91 5.96
CA PRO A 53 -10.37 14.37 5.39
C PRO A 53 -9.82 15.56 6.19
N LEU A 54 -8.51 15.63 6.28
CA LEU A 54 -7.76 16.71 6.91
C LEU A 54 -6.55 16.99 6.02
N LEU A 55 -6.77 17.75 4.98
CA LEU A 55 -5.78 18.05 3.95
C LEU A 55 -5.05 19.32 4.35
N ILE A 56 -3.74 19.20 4.61
CA ILE A 56 -2.92 20.34 5.05
C ILE A 56 -2.08 20.77 3.87
N LEU A 57 -2.37 21.93 3.32
CA LEU A 57 -1.64 22.56 2.23
C LEU A 57 -0.79 23.71 2.75
N THR A 58 0.47 23.79 2.32
CA THR A 58 1.28 24.97 2.56
C THR A 58 1.68 25.60 1.24
N ARG A 59 1.73 26.95 1.24
CA ARG A 59 2.11 27.75 0.08
C ARG A 59 3.24 28.71 0.43
N ASP A 60 4.03 29.07 -0.58
CA ASP A 60 4.99 30.16 -0.47
C ASP A 60 4.31 31.54 -0.58
N ALA A 61 5.13 32.59 -0.53
CA ALA A 61 4.64 33.96 -0.63
C ALA A 61 4.02 34.29 -2.01
N SER A 62 4.35 33.54 -3.05
CA SER A 62 3.76 33.69 -4.39
C SER A 62 2.44 32.94 -4.55
N GLY A 63 2.05 32.13 -3.55
CA GLY A 63 0.87 31.27 -3.60
C GLY A 63 1.13 29.88 -4.18
N SER A 64 2.36 29.55 -4.57
CA SER A 64 2.70 28.24 -5.10
C SER A 64 2.68 27.16 -4.02
N PRO A 65 2.11 25.95 -4.29
CA PRO A 65 2.06 24.88 -3.31
C PRO A 65 3.45 24.32 -3.00
N LEU A 66 3.78 24.22 -1.72
CA LEU A 66 5.05 23.69 -1.21
C LEU A 66 4.90 22.26 -0.67
N MET A 67 3.80 21.99 0.01
CA MET A 67 3.55 20.70 0.68
C MET A 67 2.06 20.43 0.74
N LEU A 68 1.71 19.16 0.53
CA LEU A 68 0.38 18.63 0.85
C LEU A 68 0.53 17.39 1.74
N LEU A 69 -0.12 17.40 2.91
CA LEU A 69 -0.23 16.24 3.80
C LEU A 69 -1.66 15.68 3.68
N PRO A 70 -1.85 14.53 3.03
CA PRO A 70 -3.16 13.90 2.86
C PRO A 70 -3.53 13.11 4.11
N PHE A 71 -4.02 13.80 5.12
CA PHE A 71 -4.46 13.20 6.37
C PHE A 71 -5.97 13.02 6.42
N GLY A 72 -6.40 12.16 7.35
CA GLY A 72 -7.78 12.05 7.79
C GLY A 72 -7.83 11.99 9.31
N ILE A 73 -8.93 12.45 9.89
CA ILE A 73 -9.18 12.41 11.32
C ILE A 73 -10.38 11.53 11.63
N GLN A 74 -10.22 10.65 12.61
CA GLN A 74 -11.24 9.68 13.02
C GLN A 74 -11.40 9.67 14.54
N LYS A 75 -12.62 9.51 15.02
CA LYS A 75 -12.89 9.29 16.44
C LYS A 75 -12.81 7.80 16.77
N VAL A 76 -11.86 7.41 17.61
CA VAL A 76 -11.63 6.03 18.05
C VAL A 76 -11.56 5.98 19.58
N GLY A 77 -12.47 5.25 20.22
CA GLY A 77 -12.50 5.17 21.69
C GLY A 77 -12.61 6.52 22.39
N GLY A 78 -13.31 7.49 21.78
CA GLY A 78 -13.45 8.85 22.32
C GLY A 78 -12.32 9.81 21.91
N LEU A 79 -11.18 9.33 21.41
CA LEU A 79 -10.03 10.13 20.96
C LEU A 79 -10.15 10.47 19.46
N ARG A 80 -9.70 11.65 19.09
CA ARG A 80 -9.61 12.13 17.71
C ARG A 80 -8.18 11.89 17.19
N LEU A 81 -8.05 10.87 16.35
CA LEU A 81 -6.77 10.42 15.84
C LEU A 81 -6.58 10.84 14.40
N VAL A 82 -5.45 11.47 14.10
CA VAL A 82 -5.04 11.82 12.73
C VAL A 82 -4.20 10.67 12.18
N GLN A 83 -4.50 10.25 10.97
CA GLN A 83 -3.76 9.25 10.19
C GLN A 83 -3.60 9.69 8.74
N PHE A 84 -2.70 9.04 7.98
CA PHE A 84 -2.71 9.21 6.53
C PHE A 84 -4.02 8.67 5.93
N LEU A 85 -4.57 9.36 4.94
CA LEU A 85 -5.59 8.80 4.06
C LEU A 85 -5.06 7.55 3.35
N GLY A 86 -5.94 6.63 2.99
CA GLY A 86 -5.53 5.31 2.51
C GLY A 86 -5.28 4.30 3.64
N GLY A 87 -4.98 4.77 4.86
CA GLY A 87 -4.90 3.96 6.07
C GLY A 87 -4.06 2.68 5.91
N ARG A 88 -4.69 1.51 6.14
CA ARG A 88 -4.06 0.19 5.98
C ARG A 88 -3.99 -0.31 4.53
N ASP A 89 -4.68 0.35 3.60
CA ASP A 89 -4.68 -0.01 2.18
C ASP A 89 -3.46 0.57 1.47
N SER A 90 -2.72 1.49 2.12
CA SER A 90 -1.48 2.08 1.64
C SER A 90 -0.26 1.45 2.28
N ASN A 91 0.66 0.93 1.46
CA ASN A 91 1.89 0.28 1.94
C ASN A 91 3.01 1.29 2.30
N ALA A 92 3.04 2.47 1.65
CA ALA A 92 4.02 3.52 1.90
C ALA A 92 3.32 4.86 1.99
N ASN A 93 3.38 5.49 3.17
CA ASN A 93 2.72 6.76 3.44
C ASN A 93 3.73 7.90 3.47
N LEU A 94 3.44 8.96 2.72
CA LEU A 94 4.27 10.17 2.56
C LEU A 94 3.38 11.42 2.52
N GLY A 95 4.00 12.58 2.76
CA GLY A 95 3.48 13.84 2.26
C GLY A 95 3.96 14.09 0.84
N LEU A 96 3.31 14.96 0.12
CA LEU A 96 3.80 15.50 -1.14
C LEU A 96 4.57 16.79 -0.83
N TYR A 97 5.83 16.86 -1.27
CA TYR A 97 6.71 18.01 -1.04
C TYR A 97 7.28 18.48 -2.35
N ARG A 98 7.21 19.79 -2.61
CA ARG A 98 7.94 20.39 -3.73
C ARG A 98 9.44 20.12 -3.50
N PRO A 99 10.16 19.57 -4.48
CA PRO A 99 11.58 19.27 -4.34
C PRO A 99 12.40 20.51 -3.91
N GLY A 100 13.16 20.36 -2.82
CA GLY A 100 13.96 21.47 -2.23
C GLY A 100 13.19 22.34 -1.24
N SER A 101 11.89 22.08 -1.02
CA SER A 101 11.06 22.79 -0.03
C SER A 101 10.60 21.88 1.11
N GLU A 102 11.28 20.77 1.31
CA GLU A 102 10.98 19.85 2.39
C GLU A 102 11.16 20.56 3.75
N PRO A 103 10.12 20.58 4.62
CA PRO A 103 10.17 21.34 5.85
C PRO A 103 11.18 20.74 6.84
N PRO A 104 12.07 21.56 7.45
CA PRO A 104 12.92 21.10 8.54
C PRO A 104 12.06 20.78 9.77
N ARG A 105 12.65 20.01 10.72
CA ARG A 105 11.95 19.51 11.91
C ARG A 105 11.13 20.57 12.66
N HIS A 106 11.70 21.75 12.91
CA HIS A 106 11.02 22.78 13.70
C HIS A 106 9.82 23.37 12.96
N ILE A 107 9.90 23.53 11.63
CA ILE A 107 8.79 24.00 10.79
C ILE A 107 7.68 22.94 10.75
N LEU A 108 8.02 21.66 10.49
CA LEU A 108 7.04 20.60 10.47
C LEU A 108 6.33 20.45 11.84
N THR A 109 7.07 20.55 12.93
CA THR A 109 6.49 20.53 14.29
C THR A 109 5.53 21.70 14.50
N ALA A 110 5.92 22.93 14.10
CA ALA A 110 5.08 24.11 14.22
C ALA A 110 3.79 23.97 13.39
N ILE A 111 3.89 23.44 12.16
CA ILE A 111 2.73 23.16 11.31
C ILE A 111 1.77 22.20 12.02
N LEU A 112 2.24 21.06 12.51
CA LEU A 112 1.39 20.07 13.20
C LEU A 112 0.74 20.63 14.46
N MET A 113 1.46 21.47 15.22
CA MET A 113 0.90 22.14 16.41
C MET A 113 -0.15 23.19 16.01
N GLN A 114 0.10 24.01 15.00
CA GLN A 114 -0.87 25.00 14.52
C GLN A 114 -2.13 24.31 13.99
N VAL A 115 -2.00 23.23 13.23
CA VAL A 115 -3.15 22.42 12.76
C VAL A 115 -3.95 21.87 13.94
N ALA A 116 -3.28 21.38 14.99
CA ALA A 116 -3.94 20.85 16.18
C ALA A 116 -4.74 21.93 16.94
N GLN A 117 -4.30 23.17 16.89
CA GLN A 117 -4.98 24.32 17.53
C GLN A 117 -6.08 24.92 16.66
N ALA A 118 -5.82 25.07 15.35
CA ALA A 118 -6.71 25.74 14.40
C ALA A 118 -7.84 24.83 13.89
N SER A 119 -7.60 23.50 13.82
CA SER A 119 -8.60 22.55 13.36
C SER A 119 -9.81 22.54 14.31
N PRO A 120 -11.03 22.71 13.81
CA PRO A 120 -12.25 22.60 14.63
C PRO A 120 -12.38 21.20 15.28
N LEU A 121 -11.68 20.22 14.74
CA LEU A 121 -11.69 18.85 15.24
C LEU A 121 -10.70 18.61 16.40
N ARG A 122 -9.73 19.50 16.64
CA ARG A 122 -8.75 19.42 17.75
C ARG A 122 -8.22 18.01 17.99
N PRO A 123 -7.31 17.50 17.15
CA PRO A 123 -6.81 16.13 17.25
C PRO A 123 -6.15 15.87 18.62
N ASP A 124 -6.38 14.67 19.16
CA ASP A 124 -5.75 14.21 20.39
C ASP A 124 -4.38 13.58 20.15
N ALA A 125 -4.19 12.96 18.98
CA ALA A 125 -2.89 12.41 18.57
C ALA A 125 -2.76 12.24 17.05
N TYR A 126 -1.51 12.29 16.57
CA TYR A 126 -1.10 11.85 15.24
C TYR A 126 -0.58 10.40 15.34
N VAL A 127 -1.11 9.53 14.48
CA VAL A 127 -0.76 8.10 14.37
C VAL A 127 -0.42 7.80 12.91
N LEU A 128 0.75 8.26 12.49
CA LEU A 128 1.19 8.22 11.09
C LEU A 128 2.06 6.99 10.88
N ALA A 129 1.51 5.97 10.24
CA ALA A 129 2.13 4.65 10.11
C ALA A 129 2.76 4.41 8.73
N ASN A 130 3.66 3.43 8.66
CA ASN A 130 4.23 2.88 7.42
C ASN A 130 4.93 3.93 6.55
N GLN A 131 5.78 4.75 7.14
CA GLN A 131 6.53 5.76 6.42
C GLN A 131 7.92 5.24 6.05
N PRO A 132 8.38 5.37 4.79
CA PRO A 132 9.77 5.10 4.42
C PRO A 132 10.69 6.22 4.94
N LEU A 133 11.94 5.88 5.29
CA LEU A 133 12.94 6.85 5.73
C LEU A 133 13.36 7.80 4.61
N THR A 134 13.44 7.27 3.41
CA THR A 134 13.76 8.00 2.18
C THR A 134 12.83 7.55 1.06
N TRP A 135 12.59 8.40 0.09
CA TRP A 135 11.86 8.03 -1.12
C TRP A 135 12.49 8.71 -2.33
N GLU A 136 12.79 7.94 -3.38
CA GLU A 136 13.50 8.43 -4.57
C GLU A 136 14.75 9.27 -4.23
N GLY A 137 15.55 8.78 -3.25
CA GLY A 137 16.78 9.44 -2.80
C GLY A 137 16.59 10.65 -1.88
N ARG A 138 15.34 11.05 -1.58
CA ARG A 138 15.06 12.20 -0.69
C ARG A 138 14.65 11.74 0.71
N PRO A 139 15.15 12.39 1.76
CA PRO A 139 14.75 12.07 3.13
C PRO A 139 13.28 12.44 3.38
N ASN A 140 12.56 11.59 4.10
CA ASN A 140 11.21 11.91 4.57
C ASN A 140 11.29 12.90 5.73
N PRO A 141 10.66 14.09 5.66
CA PRO A 141 10.72 15.09 6.74
C PRO A 141 10.24 14.58 8.09
N PHE A 142 9.26 13.66 8.11
CA PHE A 142 8.76 13.02 9.33
C PHE A 142 9.81 12.16 10.03
N ALA A 143 10.86 11.71 9.32
CA ALA A 143 11.95 10.95 9.93
C ALA A 143 12.75 11.77 10.97
N ALA A 144 12.68 13.10 10.92
CA ALA A 144 13.30 13.98 11.90
C ALA A 144 12.46 14.16 13.19
N LEU A 145 11.20 13.71 13.20
CA LEU A 145 10.32 13.78 14.37
C LEU A 145 10.50 12.56 15.29
N ALA A 146 9.77 12.54 16.42
CA ALA A 146 9.71 11.38 17.31
C ALA A 146 9.10 10.19 16.56
N ARG A 147 9.91 9.18 16.29
CA ARG A 147 9.56 8.01 15.50
C ARG A 147 9.84 6.71 16.23
N GLN A 148 9.21 5.66 15.78
CA GLN A 148 9.59 4.28 16.10
C GLN A 148 9.55 3.43 14.84
N ASP A 149 10.31 2.35 14.83
CA ASP A 149 10.31 1.44 13.71
C ASP A 149 8.96 0.73 13.56
N SER A 150 8.46 0.65 12.34
CA SER A 150 7.26 -0.12 12.02
C SER A 150 7.51 -1.62 12.23
N PRO A 151 6.47 -2.40 12.55
CA PRO A 151 6.59 -3.85 12.68
C PRO A 151 6.90 -4.59 11.38
N SER A 152 6.89 -3.94 10.24
CA SER A 152 7.04 -4.56 8.93
C SER A 152 8.01 -3.79 8.04
N PHE A 153 8.62 -4.52 7.09
CA PHE A 153 9.44 -3.97 6.01
C PHE A 153 8.63 -3.89 4.71
N CYS A 154 9.02 -2.99 3.83
CA CYS A 154 8.59 -2.94 2.45
C CYS A 154 9.63 -3.63 1.57
N TYR A 155 9.19 -4.49 0.66
CA TYR A 155 10.07 -5.32 -0.17
C TYR A 155 10.05 -4.82 -1.60
N SER A 156 11.21 -4.44 -2.14
CA SER A 156 11.35 -3.97 -3.51
C SER A 156 12.59 -4.53 -4.20
N THR A 157 12.66 -4.35 -5.50
CA THR A 157 13.83 -4.66 -6.32
C THR A 157 13.94 -3.67 -7.46
N ALA A 158 15.18 -3.32 -7.85
CA ALA A 158 15.43 -2.64 -9.10
C ALA A 158 15.14 -3.60 -10.27
N LEU A 159 14.57 -3.06 -11.35
CA LEU A 159 14.33 -3.81 -12.59
C LEU A 159 15.41 -3.48 -13.62
N HIS A 160 15.62 -4.42 -14.52
CA HIS A 160 16.48 -4.30 -15.71
C HIS A 160 15.59 -4.30 -16.96
N HIS A 161 16.02 -3.68 -18.03
CA HIS A 161 15.30 -3.76 -19.31
C HIS A 161 15.29 -5.19 -19.87
N ASP A 162 16.38 -5.95 -19.65
CA ASP A 162 16.48 -7.35 -20.02
C ASP A 162 16.05 -8.25 -18.83
N PHE A 163 14.89 -8.89 -18.98
CA PHE A 163 14.35 -9.78 -17.98
C PHE A 163 15.24 -11.02 -17.75
N ASP A 164 15.87 -11.56 -18.79
CA ASP A 164 16.72 -12.75 -18.64
C ASP A 164 17.94 -12.48 -17.77
N SER A 165 18.57 -11.33 -17.93
CA SER A 165 19.67 -10.88 -17.07
C SER A 165 19.18 -10.65 -15.65
N PHE A 166 18.05 -9.98 -15.48
CA PHE A 166 17.42 -9.77 -14.17
C PHE A 166 17.12 -11.11 -13.48
N ALA A 167 16.49 -12.05 -14.19
CA ALA A 167 16.14 -13.36 -13.63
C ALA A 167 17.37 -14.21 -13.29
N LYS A 168 18.48 -14.09 -14.05
CA LYS A 168 19.75 -14.75 -13.71
C LYS A 168 20.38 -14.18 -12.44
N GLU A 169 20.26 -12.88 -12.23
CA GLU A 169 20.76 -12.23 -11.02
C GLU A 169 19.93 -12.58 -9.78
N ARG A 170 18.61 -12.64 -9.92
CA ARG A 170 17.67 -12.85 -8.78
C ARG A 170 17.46 -14.31 -8.42
N LEU A 171 17.40 -15.19 -9.40
CA LEU A 171 17.02 -16.58 -9.21
C LEU A 171 18.22 -17.53 -9.49
N SER A 172 18.43 -18.47 -8.60
CA SER A 172 19.38 -19.55 -8.85
C SER A 172 18.98 -20.37 -10.10
N SER A 173 19.92 -21.12 -10.67
CA SER A 173 19.67 -22.04 -11.78
C SER A 173 18.53 -23.03 -11.48
N ASP A 174 18.50 -23.55 -10.25
CA ASP A 174 17.48 -24.49 -9.80
C ASP A 174 16.12 -23.82 -9.66
N ALA A 175 16.07 -22.58 -9.15
CA ALA A 175 14.83 -21.83 -9.07
C ALA A 175 14.25 -21.56 -10.47
N ARG A 176 15.10 -21.18 -11.45
CA ARG A 176 14.67 -20.98 -12.85
C ARG A 176 14.22 -22.30 -13.51
N LYS A 177 14.94 -23.42 -13.23
CA LYS A 177 14.53 -24.75 -13.69
C LYS A 177 13.17 -25.15 -13.10
N LYS A 178 12.96 -24.87 -11.82
CA LYS A 178 11.68 -25.12 -11.13
C LYS A 178 10.55 -24.30 -11.72
N GLN A 179 10.77 -23.02 -12.06
CA GLN A 179 9.76 -22.18 -12.72
C GLN A 179 9.37 -22.76 -14.09
N ARG A 180 10.34 -23.15 -14.93
CA ARG A 180 10.05 -23.80 -16.22
C ARG A 180 9.30 -25.13 -16.06
N TRP A 181 9.62 -25.91 -15.02
CA TRP A 181 8.88 -27.14 -14.72
C TRP A 181 7.43 -26.84 -14.32
N LYS A 182 7.21 -25.84 -13.45
CA LYS A 182 5.85 -25.42 -13.05
C LYS A 182 5.02 -24.98 -14.27
N LEU A 183 5.61 -24.20 -15.17
CA LEU A 183 4.91 -23.76 -16.38
C LEU A 183 4.50 -24.95 -17.25
N ARG A 184 5.42 -25.88 -17.54
CA ARG A 184 5.11 -27.08 -18.32
C ARG A 184 4.00 -27.92 -17.67
N LYS A 185 4.02 -28.03 -16.34
CA LYS A 185 2.96 -28.73 -15.60
C LYS A 185 1.59 -28.07 -15.71
N LEU A 186 1.54 -26.76 -15.85
CA LEU A 186 0.28 -26.05 -16.10
C LEU A 186 -0.14 -26.19 -17.56
N GLU A 187 0.80 -26.15 -18.50
CA GLU A 187 0.58 -26.33 -19.94
C GLU A 187 0.09 -27.75 -20.30
N GLU A 188 0.40 -28.77 -19.48
CA GLU A 188 -0.18 -30.12 -19.62
C GLU A 188 -1.72 -30.15 -19.41
N LEU A 189 -2.27 -29.13 -18.74
CA LEU A 189 -3.71 -29.01 -18.44
C LEU A 189 -4.47 -28.15 -19.47
N GLY A 190 -3.77 -27.35 -20.28
CA GLY A 190 -4.37 -26.47 -21.28
C GLY A 190 -3.45 -25.33 -21.70
N GLN A 191 -3.94 -24.41 -22.52
CA GLN A 191 -3.18 -23.27 -22.99
C GLN A 191 -3.00 -22.21 -21.89
N VAL A 192 -1.74 -21.87 -21.58
CA VAL A 192 -1.43 -20.85 -20.57
C VAL A 192 -1.16 -19.49 -21.24
N THR A 193 -1.93 -18.46 -20.85
CA THR A 193 -1.76 -17.09 -21.37
C THR A 193 -1.76 -16.06 -20.25
N TYR A 194 -0.88 -15.05 -20.36
CA TYR A 194 -0.85 -13.87 -19.51
C TYR A 194 -1.56 -12.71 -20.19
N ARG A 195 -2.42 -12.00 -19.44
CA ARG A 195 -3.12 -10.82 -19.96
C ARG A 195 -3.25 -9.75 -18.88
N LYS A 196 -3.18 -8.48 -19.31
CA LYS A 196 -3.63 -7.32 -18.53
C LYS A 196 -5.08 -7.04 -18.93
N ALA A 197 -5.95 -6.85 -17.95
CA ALA A 197 -7.33 -6.44 -18.20
C ALA A 197 -7.35 -4.97 -18.63
N THR A 198 -7.99 -4.66 -19.75
CA THR A 198 -8.00 -3.33 -20.38
C THR A 198 -9.42 -2.79 -20.58
N THR A 199 -10.41 -3.64 -20.79
CA THR A 199 -11.81 -3.23 -20.93
C THR A 199 -12.55 -3.34 -19.59
N ALA A 200 -13.62 -2.55 -19.44
CA ALA A 200 -14.45 -2.62 -18.23
C ALA A 200 -14.99 -4.02 -17.97
N GLU A 201 -15.36 -4.77 -19.02
CA GLU A 201 -15.84 -6.14 -18.91
C GLU A 201 -14.75 -7.09 -18.41
N GLU A 202 -13.52 -6.99 -18.96
CA GLU A 202 -12.38 -7.78 -18.51
C GLU A 202 -12.03 -7.46 -17.06
N ILE A 203 -12.03 -6.18 -16.67
CA ILE A 203 -11.76 -5.72 -15.31
C ILE A 203 -12.79 -6.32 -14.35
N GLU A 204 -14.08 -6.25 -14.65
CA GLU A 204 -15.13 -6.80 -13.80
C GLU A 204 -15.04 -8.34 -13.69
N LYS A 205 -14.72 -9.04 -14.78
CA LYS A 205 -14.48 -10.49 -14.77
C LYS A 205 -13.31 -10.85 -13.84
N VAL A 206 -12.20 -10.11 -13.94
CA VAL A 206 -11.02 -10.34 -13.09
C VAL A 206 -11.34 -10.03 -11.63
N ILE A 207 -12.04 -8.93 -11.32
CA ILE A 207 -12.47 -8.57 -9.95
C ILE A 207 -13.38 -9.68 -9.37
N GLY A 208 -14.37 -10.14 -10.12
CA GLY A 208 -15.27 -11.20 -9.68
C GLY A 208 -14.53 -12.49 -9.34
N THR A 209 -13.58 -12.88 -10.19
CA THR A 209 -12.74 -14.06 -9.95
C THR A 209 -11.79 -13.85 -8.76
N TYR A 210 -11.17 -12.67 -8.62
CA TYR A 210 -10.34 -12.34 -7.47
C TYR A 210 -11.10 -12.50 -6.14
N LEU A 211 -12.32 -11.96 -6.06
CA LEU A 211 -13.14 -12.05 -4.86
C LEU A 211 -13.52 -13.50 -4.55
N ALA A 212 -13.86 -14.29 -5.58
CA ALA A 212 -14.18 -15.71 -5.42
C ALA A 212 -12.97 -16.51 -4.90
N GLN A 213 -11.80 -16.37 -5.52
CA GLN A 213 -10.55 -17.03 -5.10
C GLN A 213 -10.15 -16.64 -3.67
N LYS A 214 -10.28 -15.36 -3.31
CA LYS A 214 -10.00 -14.89 -1.94
C LYS A 214 -10.96 -15.49 -0.91
N ARG A 215 -12.26 -15.52 -1.20
CA ARG A 215 -13.26 -16.15 -0.32
C ARG A 215 -12.96 -17.62 -0.09
N ALA A 216 -12.67 -18.36 -1.16
CA ALA A 216 -12.31 -19.77 -1.07
C ALA A 216 -11.07 -19.99 -0.18
N ARG A 217 -10.02 -19.18 -0.40
CA ARG A 217 -8.78 -19.27 0.39
C ARG A 217 -8.99 -18.94 1.87
N PHE A 218 -9.70 -17.87 2.19
CA PHE A 218 -9.97 -17.50 3.58
C PHE A 218 -10.86 -18.49 4.29
N ALA A 219 -11.82 -19.10 3.56
CA ALA A 219 -12.64 -20.19 4.10
C ALA A 219 -11.79 -21.42 4.49
N GLN A 220 -10.84 -21.84 3.63
CA GLN A 220 -9.90 -22.92 3.96
C GLN A 220 -8.97 -22.59 5.13
N MET A 221 -8.59 -21.32 5.29
CA MET A 221 -7.72 -20.88 6.38
C MET A 221 -8.47 -20.55 7.68
N ASN A 222 -9.81 -20.70 7.71
CA ASN A 222 -10.67 -20.29 8.82
C ASN A 222 -10.44 -18.82 9.27
N ILE A 223 -10.14 -17.93 8.32
CA ILE A 223 -9.93 -16.51 8.57
C ILE A 223 -11.22 -15.75 8.24
N ALA A 224 -11.68 -14.90 9.16
CA ALA A 224 -12.74 -13.95 8.86
C ALA A 224 -12.27 -13.02 7.73
N SER A 225 -13.06 -12.89 6.68
CA SER A 225 -12.70 -12.17 5.47
C SER A 225 -13.47 -10.86 5.35
N ASP A 226 -12.75 -9.76 5.16
CA ASP A 226 -13.33 -8.46 4.77
C ASP A 226 -13.82 -8.46 3.29
N MET A 227 -13.67 -9.58 2.57
CA MET A 227 -14.13 -9.72 1.16
C MET A 227 -15.65 -9.73 1.00
N HIS A 228 -16.38 -9.71 2.12
CA HIS A 228 -17.83 -9.46 2.17
C HIS A 228 -18.15 -7.99 2.52
N ASN A 229 -17.15 -7.20 2.89
CA ASN A 229 -17.32 -5.78 3.17
C ASN A 229 -17.59 -5.04 1.85
N SER A 230 -18.82 -4.59 1.67
CA SER A 230 -19.26 -3.86 0.47
C SER A 230 -18.42 -2.61 0.19
N VAL A 231 -17.97 -1.93 1.24
CA VAL A 231 -17.13 -0.72 1.14
C VAL A 231 -15.75 -1.04 0.56
N ALA A 232 -15.08 -2.09 1.09
CA ALA A 232 -13.77 -2.51 0.59
C ALA A 232 -13.85 -2.98 -0.87
N VAL A 233 -14.92 -3.69 -1.23
CA VAL A 233 -15.16 -4.14 -2.61
C VAL A 233 -15.46 -2.95 -3.52
N ALA A 234 -16.27 -1.99 -3.09
CA ALA A 234 -16.59 -0.79 -3.86
C ALA A 234 -15.33 0.07 -4.10
N TYR A 235 -14.53 0.29 -3.05
CA TYR A 235 -13.24 0.97 -3.18
C TYR A 235 -12.30 0.27 -4.16
N PHE A 236 -12.11 -1.05 -4.02
CA PHE A 236 -11.23 -1.82 -4.90
C PHE A 236 -11.70 -1.76 -6.36
N ARG A 237 -13.01 -1.96 -6.62
CA ARG A 237 -13.59 -1.83 -7.95
C ARG A 237 -13.33 -0.46 -8.55
N ARG A 238 -13.59 0.60 -7.79
CA ARG A 238 -13.41 1.97 -8.24
C ARG A 238 -11.94 2.32 -8.53
N SER A 239 -11.00 1.75 -7.75
CA SER A 239 -9.57 1.90 -7.98
C SER A 239 -9.06 1.18 -9.24
N CYS A 240 -9.77 0.14 -9.69
CA CYS A 240 -9.43 -0.63 -10.90
C CYS A 240 -10.03 -0.05 -12.19
N LEU A 241 -11.00 0.86 -12.08
CA LEU A 241 -11.63 1.48 -13.25
C LEU A 241 -11.00 2.85 -13.56
N PRO A 242 -10.86 3.22 -14.83
CA PRO A 242 -10.44 4.56 -15.23
C PRO A 242 -11.37 5.64 -14.65
N GLN A 243 -10.81 6.79 -14.31
CA GLN A 243 -11.58 7.95 -13.85
C GLN A 243 -11.37 9.10 -14.84
N GLY A 244 -12.36 9.31 -15.71
CA GLY A 244 -12.19 10.21 -16.84
C GLY A 244 -11.06 9.73 -17.76
N ASP A 245 -10.13 10.62 -18.10
CA ASP A 245 -8.96 10.32 -18.95
C ASP A 245 -7.77 9.77 -18.14
N GLU A 246 -7.86 9.69 -16.82
CA GLU A 246 -6.77 9.16 -15.98
C GLU A 246 -6.76 7.63 -15.99
N ALA A 247 -5.56 7.04 -16.09
CA ALA A 247 -5.38 5.60 -15.93
C ALA A 247 -5.82 5.13 -14.54
N PRO A 248 -6.32 3.88 -14.39
CA PRO A 248 -6.75 3.36 -13.11
C PRO A 248 -5.60 3.37 -12.08
N ALA A 249 -5.94 3.54 -10.80
CA ALA A 249 -4.96 3.44 -9.71
C ALA A 249 -4.38 2.02 -9.60
N VAL A 250 -5.18 1.01 -9.94
CA VAL A 250 -4.83 -0.41 -9.90
C VAL A 250 -5.07 -1.04 -11.25
N GLU A 251 -4.02 -1.46 -11.92
CA GLU A 251 -4.11 -2.34 -13.09
C GLU A 251 -4.18 -3.80 -12.65
N LEU A 252 -4.96 -4.60 -13.37
CA LEU A 252 -5.19 -6.02 -13.07
C LEU A 252 -4.54 -6.90 -14.12
N HIS A 253 -3.78 -7.89 -13.66
CA HIS A 253 -3.08 -8.88 -14.47
C HIS A 253 -3.58 -10.28 -14.11
N ALA A 254 -3.80 -11.11 -15.11
CA ALA A 254 -4.32 -12.45 -14.94
C ALA A 254 -3.52 -13.49 -15.74
N LEU A 255 -3.36 -14.68 -15.15
CA LEU A 255 -2.91 -15.87 -15.83
C LEU A 255 -4.14 -16.73 -16.15
N TYR A 256 -4.27 -17.05 -17.39
CA TYR A 256 -5.35 -17.91 -17.89
C TYR A 256 -4.83 -19.30 -18.17
N LEU A 257 -5.66 -20.29 -17.90
CA LEU A 257 -5.59 -21.65 -18.40
C LEU A 257 -6.81 -21.82 -19.31
N ASP A 258 -6.62 -21.87 -20.62
CA ASP A 258 -7.66 -21.73 -21.65
C ASP A 258 -8.47 -20.43 -21.43
N THR A 259 -9.73 -20.55 -20.99
CA THR A 259 -10.62 -19.40 -20.70
C THR A 259 -10.75 -19.09 -19.20
N MET A 260 -10.17 -19.94 -18.35
CA MET A 260 -10.29 -19.84 -16.88
C MET A 260 -9.15 -19.01 -16.30
N ILE A 261 -9.46 -18.08 -15.40
CA ILE A 261 -8.46 -17.30 -14.67
C ILE A 261 -7.95 -18.10 -13.48
N VAL A 262 -6.67 -18.51 -13.52
CA VAL A 262 -6.04 -19.34 -12.49
C VAL A 262 -5.17 -18.54 -11.50
N ALA A 263 -4.77 -17.33 -11.84
CA ALA A 263 -4.10 -16.41 -10.90
C ALA A 263 -4.37 -14.97 -11.30
N ILE A 264 -4.38 -14.08 -10.30
CA ILE A 264 -4.57 -12.64 -10.45
C ILE A 264 -3.53 -11.89 -9.64
N TYR A 265 -3.02 -10.80 -10.19
CA TYR A 265 -2.17 -9.84 -9.52
C TYR A 265 -2.64 -8.42 -9.86
N GLY A 266 -2.81 -7.57 -8.84
CA GLY A 266 -3.16 -6.17 -9.04
C GLY A 266 -2.15 -5.25 -8.39
N GLY A 267 -1.89 -4.12 -9.02
CA GLY A 267 -0.99 -3.09 -8.52
C GLY A 267 -1.07 -1.82 -9.33
N GLY A 268 -0.43 -0.75 -8.86
CA GLY A 268 -0.41 0.55 -9.52
C GLY A 268 0.98 0.92 -10.01
N VAL A 269 1.04 1.64 -11.13
CA VAL A 269 2.29 2.20 -11.65
C VAL A 269 2.35 3.69 -11.34
N HIS A 270 3.43 4.15 -10.73
CA HIS A 270 3.70 5.58 -10.54
C HIS A 270 5.21 5.84 -10.63
N ARG A 271 5.62 6.84 -11.39
CA ARG A 271 7.02 7.28 -11.54
C ARG A 271 8.00 6.13 -11.82
N GLY A 272 7.67 5.26 -12.78
CA GLY A 272 8.54 4.14 -13.19
C GLY A 272 8.62 2.99 -12.17
N ARG A 273 7.76 2.98 -11.13
CA ARG A 273 7.68 1.91 -10.13
C ARG A 273 6.31 1.23 -10.18
N PHE A 274 6.31 -0.11 -10.22
CA PHE A 274 5.11 -0.91 -9.99
C PHE A 274 4.95 -1.19 -8.50
N HIS A 275 3.78 -0.92 -7.96
CA HIS A 275 3.42 -1.18 -6.56
C HIS A 275 2.43 -2.34 -6.48
N GLY A 276 2.90 -3.51 -6.08
CA GLY A 276 2.06 -4.69 -5.89
C GLY A 276 1.13 -4.53 -4.68
N MET A 277 -0.16 -4.77 -4.87
CA MET A 277 -1.19 -4.53 -3.86
C MET A 277 -1.96 -5.78 -3.50
N VAL A 278 -2.47 -6.49 -4.49
CA VAL A 278 -3.34 -7.64 -4.30
C VAL A 278 -2.92 -8.81 -5.18
N ASN A 279 -3.16 -10.03 -4.69
CA ASN A 279 -2.99 -11.24 -5.48
C ASN A 279 -3.97 -12.33 -5.05
N SER A 280 -4.32 -13.20 -5.94
CA SER A 280 -5.06 -14.43 -5.67
C SER A 280 -4.68 -15.52 -6.66
N PHE A 281 -5.06 -16.76 -6.36
CA PHE A 281 -4.87 -17.88 -7.27
C PHE A 281 -5.90 -18.97 -6.98
N ASP A 282 -6.13 -19.81 -7.98
CA ASP A 282 -7.02 -20.95 -7.89
C ASP A 282 -6.47 -22.01 -6.94
N MET A 283 -7.35 -22.55 -6.10
CA MET A 283 -7.02 -23.53 -5.06
C MET A 283 -7.28 -24.98 -5.50
N ASP A 284 -7.75 -25.20 -6.74
CA ASP A 284 -7.87 -26.54 -7.29
C ASP A 284 -6.54 -27.29 -7.17
N PRO A 285 -6.49 -28.50 -6.57
CA PRO A 285 -5.23 -29.21 -6.34
C PRO A 285 -4.43 -29.52 -7.61
N MET A 286 -5.08 -29.68 -8.76
CA MET A 286 -4.40 -29.94 -10.02
C MET A 286 -3.66 -28.69 -10.52
N ILE A 287 -4.30 -27.53 -10.38
CA ILE A 287 -3.75 -26.22 -10.77
C ILE A 287 -2.72 -25.73 -9.74
N ALA A 288 -3.07 -25.80 -8.45
CA ALA A 288 -2.24 -25.29 -7.36
C ALA A 288 -0.83 -25.91 -7.29
N ARG A 289 -0.66 -27.17 -7.75
CA ARG A 289 0.67 -27.84 -7.88
C ARG A 289 1.64 -27.03 -8.73
N SER A 290 1.14 -26.36 -9.74
CA SER A 290 1.96 -25.52 -10.65
C SER A 290 2.29 -24.15 -10.06
N SER A 291 1.73 -23.80 -8.88
CA SER A 291 1.91 -22.48 -8.24
C SER A 291 1.59 -21.33 -9.21
N PRO A 292 0.35 -21.21 -9.73
CA PRO A 292 0.02 -20.26 -10.79
C PRO A 292 0.26 -18.80 -10.37
N GLY A 293 0.19 -18.48 -9.07
CA GLY A 293 0.55 -17.17 -8.54
C GLY A 293 2.03 -16.81 -8.72
N ASP A 294 2.95 -17.79 -8.58
CA ASP A 294 4.38 -17.57 -8.82
C ASP A 294 4.66 -17.39 -10.33
N LEU A 295 3.96 -18.15 -11.18
CA LEU A 295 4.07 -18.04 -12.64
C LEU A 295 3.58 -16.67 -13.13
N LEU A 296 2.42 -16.24 -12.61
CA LEU A 296 1.89 -14.92 -12.92
C LEU A 296 2.84 -13.81 -12.47
N LEU A 297 3.38 -13.89 -11.24
CA LEU A 297 4.32 -12.88 -10.75
C LEU A 297 5.55 -12.79 -11.65
N GLN A 298 6.10 -13.92 -12.10
CA GLN A 298 7.20 -13.92 -13.05
C GLN A 298 6.84 -13.21 -14.36
N ARG A 299 5.69 -13.55 -14.96
CA ARG A 299 5.22 -12.92 -16.22
C ARG A 299 4.95 -11.42 -16.04
N LEU A 300 4.43 -11.03 -14.89
CA LEU A 300 4.21 -9.63 -14.57
C LEU A 300 5.53 -8.87 -14.44
N ILE A 301 6.52 -9.40 -13.72
CA ILE A 301 7.85 -8.77 -13.61
C ILE A 301 8.50 -8.66 -15.00
N GLU A 302 8.44 -9.71 -15.81
CA GLU A 302 8.92 -9.72 -17.19
C GLU A 302 8.27 -8.61 -18.03
N ALA A 303 6.94 -8.49 -17.98
CA ALA A 303 6.21 -7.42 -18.64
C ALA A 303 6.65 -6.03 -18.17
N LYS A 304 6.85 -5.84 -16.85
CA LYS A 304 7.29 -4.55 -16.29
C LYS A 304 8.73 -4.19 -16.64
N CYS A 305 9.62 -5.18 -16.85
CA CYS A 305 10.94 -4.96 -17.43
C CYS A 305 10.83 -4.40 -18.86
N TYR A 306 10.00 -5.01 -19.71
CA TYR A 306 9.79 -4.57 -21.08
C TYR A 306 9.00 -3.25 -21.18
N ASP A 307 8.12 -2.95 -20.23
CA ASP A 307 7.46 -1.66 -20.09
C ASP A 307 8.45 -0.53 -19.71
N GLY A 308 9.72 -0.86 -19.42
CA GLY A 308 10.76 0.10 -19.05
C GLY A 308 10.66 0.64 -17.62
N LEU A 309 9.95 -0.07 -16.73
CA LEU A 309 9.91 0.32 -15.33
C LEU A 309 11.27 0.06 -14.67
N THR A 310 11.61 0.93 -13.72
CA THR A 310 12.90 0.88 -13.02
C THR A 310 12.84 0.11 -11.70
N ARG A 311 11.64 -0.05 -11.11
CA ARG A 311 11.47 -0.72 -9.81
C ARG A 311 10.17 -1.52 -9.74
N PHE A 312 10.23 -2.62 -8.97
CA PHE A 312 9.09 -3.46 -8.65
C PHE A 312 8.98 -3.59 -7.12
N ASP A 313 7.85 -3.17 -6.57
CA ASP A 313 7.55 -3.18 -5.14
C ASP A 313 6.49 -4.26 -4.86
N LEU A 314 6.81 -5.20 -3.99
CA LEU A 314 5.91 -6.26 -3.55
C LEU A 314 5.16 -5.91 -2.25
N GLY A 315 5.30 -4.67 -1.79
CA GLY A 315 4.58 -4.13 -0.64
C GLY A 315 5.05 -4.68 0.71
N ILE A 316 4.26 -4.37 1.74
CA ILE A 316 4.58 -4.69 3.14
C ILE A 316 4.36 -6.17 3.45
N GLY A 317 5.17 -6.67 4.38
CA GLY A 317 5.01 -7.99 4.99
C GLY A 317 5.84 -9.07 4.33
N GLU A 318 6.21 -10.08 5.12
CA GLU A 318 7.07 -11.16 4.73
C GLU A 318 6.33 -12.22 3.90
N GLY A 319 7.00 -12.72 2.86
CA GLY A 319 6.51 -13.81 2.01
C GLY A 319 7.68 -14.48 1.29
N ARG A 320 7.65 -15.81 1.17
CA ARG A 320 8.73 -16.55 0.48
C ARG A 320 8.98 -16.07 -0.95
N TYR A 321 7.92 -15.71 -1.67
CA TYR A 321 8.04 -15.19 -3.04
C TYR A 321 8.70 -13.81 -3.07
N LYS A 322 8.56 -13.01 -2.00
CA LYS A 322 9.20 -11.70 -1.91
C LYS A 322 10.71 -11.83 -1.77
N SER A 323 11.20 -12.73 -0.91
CA SER A 323 12.64 -12.97 -0.75
C SER A 323 13.29 -13.58 -1.99
N ALA A 324 12.53 -14.19 -2.89
CA ALA A 324 13.05 -14.71 -4.15
C ALA A 324 13.29 -13.59 -5.19
N TRP A 325 12.41 -12.60 -5.23
CA TRP A 325 12.45 -11.54 -6.25
C TRP A 325 13.02 -10.20 -5.75
N CYS A 326 12.85 -9.90 -4.45
CA CYS A 326 13.33 -8.66 -3.86
C CYS A 326 14.65 -8.85 -3.13
N ASN A 327 15.59 -7.95 -3.38
CA ASN A 327 16.86 -7.85 -2.65
C ASN A 327 16.89 -6.71 -1.65
N GLU A 328 15.88 -5.85 -1.68
CA GLU A 328 15.74 -4.72 -0.79
C GLU A 328 14.59 -4.96 0.19
N ALA A 329 14.86 -4.82 1.47
CA ALA A 329 13.90 -4.82 2.55
C ALA A 329 14.00 -3.46 3.27
N GLU A 330 13.22 -2.50 2.81
CA GLU A 330 13.24 -1.12 3.33
C GLU A 330 12.54 -1.06 4.70
N PRO A 331 13.23 -0.59 5.76
CA PRO A 331 12.59 -0.36 7.04
C PRO A 331 11.60 0.79 6.94
N LEU A 332 10.42 0.59 7.52
CA LEU A 332 9.43 1.63 7.68
C LEU A 332 9.44 2.13 9.12
N PHE A 333 8.98 3.35 9.32
CA PHE A 333 8.77 3.93 10.64
C PHE A 333 7.36 4.45 10.83
N ASP A 334 6.98 4.65 12.08
CA ASP A 334 5.73 5.26 12.48
C ASP A 334 6.00 6.51 13.30
N THR A 335 5.28 7.61 13.03
CA THR A 335 5.31 8.83 13.84
C THR A 335 4.10 8.86 14.76
N LEU A 336 4.33 8.89 16.06
CA LEU A 336 3.29 8.88 17.09
C LEU A 336 3.48 10.09 18.01
N ILE A 337 2.55 11.07 17.92
CA ILE A 337 2.64 12.35 18.64
C ILE A 337 1.31 12.61 19.34
N GLY A 338 1.31 12.69 20.67
CA GLY A 338 0.15 13.08 21.48
C GLY A 338 0.03 14.60 21.53
N GLN A 339 -1.20 15.12 21.37
CA GLN A 339 -1.52 16.54 21.43
C GLN A 339 -2.30 16.92 22.71
N SER A 340 -3.04 15.96 23.30
CA SER A 340 -3.72 16.09 24.59
C SER A 340 -3.15 15.11 25.60
N GLY A 341 -3.48 15.26 26.91
CA GLY A 341 -3.07 14.30 27.95
C GLY A 341 -3.56 12.89 27.63
N ALA A 342 -4.82 12.74 27.21
CA ALA A 342 -5.37 11.45 26.79
C ALA A 342 -4.69 10.92 25.52
N GLY A 343 -4.36 11.79 24.58
CA GLY A 343 -3.59 11.44 23.39
C GLY A 343 -2.16 10.97 23.71
N GLN A 344 -1.50 11.58 24.70
CA GLN A 344 -0.17 11.14 25.16
C GLN A 344 -0.23 9.73 25.79
N ALA A 345 -1.22 9.46 26.64
CA ALA A 345 -1.43 8.14 27.20
C ALA A 345 -1.71 7.08 26.12
N PHE A 346 -2.55 7.40 25.15
CA PHE A 346 -2.82 6.54 24.00
C PHE A 346 -1.56 6.26 23.18
N VAL A 347 -0.75 7.27 22.90
CA VAL A 347 0.51 7.13 22.15
C VAL A 347 1.49 6.23 22.88
N LEU A 348 1.60 6.33 24.21
CA LEU A 348 2.46 5.46 25.00
C LEU A 348 2.02 3.98 24.91
N MET A 349 0.73 3.72 25.05
CA MET A 349 0.14 2.39 24.86
C MET A 349 0.39 1.85 23.44
N GLU A 350 0.16 2.67 22.42
CA GLU A 350 0.34 2.27 21.02
C GLU A 350 1.80 2.00 20.68
N LYS A 351 2.74 2.78 21.23
CA LYS A 351 4.19 2.52 21.11
C LYS A 351 4.55 1.14 21.70
N THR A 352 4.07 0.82 22.88
CA THR A 352 4.31 -0.47 23.53
C THR A 352 3.72 -1.62 22.71
N ARG A 353 2.47 -1.48 22.25
CA ARG A 353 1.80 -2.48 21.42
C ARG A 353 2.55 -2.74 20.09
N ARG A 354 3.03 -1.70 19.42
CA ARG A 354 3.77 -1.83 18.15
C ARG A 354 5.15 -2.44 18.37
N ARG A 355 5.85 -2.09 19.46
CA ARG A 355 7.13 -2.71 19.83
C ARG A 355 6.96 -4.21 20.09
N ALA A 356 5.97 -4.61 20.89
CA ALA A 356 5.66 -6.02 21.14
C ALA A 356 5.34 -6.76 19.83
N LYS A 357 4.52 -6.16 18.95
CA LYS A 357 4.20 -6.74 17.64
C LYS A 357 5.45 -6.91 16.76
N ARG A 358 6.38 -5.95 16.79
CA ARG A 358 7.64 -6.03 16.06
C ARG A 358 8.49 -7.19 16.56
N LEU A 359 8.70 -7.29 17.88
CA LEU A 359 9.47 -8.38 18.51
C LEU A 359 8.89 -9.75 18.14
N ILE A 360 7.56 -9.91 18.20
CA ILE A 360 6.90 -11.16 17.81
C ILE A 360 7.13 -11.47 16.32
N LYS A 361 6.99 -10.48 15.43
CA LYS A 361 7.14 -10.68 13.98
C LYS A 361 8.58 -11.00 13.58
N GLN A 362 9.56 -10.41 14.25
CA GLN A 362 10.99 -10.61 13.95
C GLN A 362 11.59 -11.82 14.66
N SER A 363 10.86 -12.46 15.56
CA SER A 363 11.31 -13.68 16.24
C SER A 363 11.04 -14.91 15.38
N GLU A 364 12.09 -15.68 15.08
CA GLU A 364 12.01 -16.91 14.29
C GLU A 364 11.07 -17.96 14.88
N TRP A 365 10.95 -18.01 16.21
CA TRP A 365 10.07 -18.96 16.91
C TRP A 365 8.71 -18.39 17.27
N ALA A 366 8.63 -17.11 17.68
CA ALA A 366 7.37 -16.51 18.14
C ALA A 366 6.40 -16.25 16.97
N TRP A 367 6.89 -15.90 15.78
CA TRP A 367 6.04 -15.63 14.63
C TRP A 367 5.29 -16.87 14.11
N PRO A 368 5.92 -18.05 13.92
CA PRO A 368 5.19 -19.25 13.58
C PRO A 368 4.14 -19.65 14.63
N MET A 369 4.46 -19.51 15.93
CA MET A 369 3.51 -19.77 17.02
C MET A 369 2.32 -18.81 16.99
N ALA A 370 2.56 -17.51 16.79
CA ALA A 370 1.48 -16.51 16.68
C ALA A 370 0.56 -16.78 15.50
N LYS A 371 1.10 -17.27 14.36
CA LYS A 371 0.29 -17.70 13.22
C LYS A 371 -0.59 -18.91 13.56
N ARG A 372 -0.05 -19.92 14.23
CA ARG A 372 -0.80 -21.10 14.68
C ARG A 372 -1.91 -20.73 15.66
N LEU A 373 -1.62 -19.89 16.64
CA LEU A 373 -2.61 -19.42 17.61
C LEU A 373 -3.77 -18.68 16.96
N ARG A 374 -3.49 -17.82 15.97
CA ARG A 374 -4.54 -17.13 15.20
C ARG A 374 -5.43 -18.12 14.43
N ALA A 375 -4.87 -19.14 13.83
CA ALA A 375 -5.63 -20.17 13.14
C ALA A 375 -6.55 -20.92 14.11
N CYS A 376 -6.05 -21.27 15.30
CA CYS A 376 -6.85 -21.92 16.36
C CYS A 376 -7.96 -21.01 16.91
N LEU A 377 -7.67 -19.72 17.17
CA LEU A 377 -8.66 -18.76 17.66
C LEU A 377 -9.74 -18.43 16.60
N GLY A 378 -9.37 -18.44 15.32
CA GLY A 378 -10.32 -18.32 14.23
C GLY A 378 -11.32 -19.50 14.17
N PHE A 379 -10.86 -20.69 14.54
CA PHE A 379 -11.70 -21.88 14.67
C PHE A 379 -12.70 -21.78 15.84
N LEU A 380 -12.24 -21.28 17.00
CA LEU A 380 -13.07 -21.12 18.21
C LEU A 380 -14.12 -20.00 18.13
N ARG A 381 -13.97 -19.04 17.21
CA ARG A 381 -14.97 -17.98 16.99
C ARG A 381 -16.11 -18.39 16.04
N LYS A 382 -16.01 -19.53 15.37
CA LYS A 382 -17.04 -20.04 14.46
C LYS A 382 -17.93 -21.13 15.08
N ASN A 383 -17.56 -21.64 16.24
CA ASN A 383 -18.39 -22.54 17.07
C ASN A 383 -18.95 -21.74 18.27
#